data_01a4e38baefcbaa419f291a993d6b2a7
#
_entry.id   01a4e38baefcbaa419f291a993d6b2a7
#
_cell.length_a   1.000
_cell.length_b   1.000
_cell.length_c   1.000
_cell.angle_alpha   90.00
_cell.angle_beta   90.00
_cell.angle_gamma   90.00
#
_symmetry.space_group_name_H-M   'P 1'
#
loop_
_entity.id
_entity.type
_entity.pdbx_description
1 polymer ?
#
loop_
_entity_poly.entity_id
_entity_poly.type
_entity_poly.pdbx_seq_one_letter_code
_entity_poly.pdbx_strand_id
1 'polypeptide(L)'
;MNKLELMKTANEVRKGIVTAVHSAKSGHPGGSLSAADIYTYLYFEEMNIDPKDPKKADRDRFVLSKGHTAPGYYSTLAHRGFFPVEDLTTLRKVGSYLQGHPDMKHIPGVDMSSLSLIHISEPTRLQLIS
;
A
#
# COMPACT_ATOMS: atom_id res chain seq x y z
N MET A 1 -0.97 -18.43 7.05
CA MET A 1 -1.98 -17.90 8.01
C MET A 1 -3.32 -18.58 7.79
N ASN A 2 -4.06 -18.83 8.87
CA ASN A 2 -5.41 -19.31 8.73
C ASN A 2 -6.38 -18.14 8.49
N LYS A 3 -7.65 -18.47 8.20
CA LYS A 3 -8.67 -17.44 7.90
C LYS A 3 -8.84 -16.45 9.03
N LEU A 4 -8.87 -16.91 10.27
CA LEU A 4 -9.06 -16.03 11.43
C LEU A 4 -7.89 -15.06 11.59
N GLU A 5 -6.67 -15.53 11.41
CA GLU A 5 -5.49 -14.67 11.49
C GLU A 5 -5.49 -13.62 10.39
N LEU A 6 -5.87 -14.00 9.16
CA LEU A 6 -6.00 -13.05 8.06
C LEU A 6 -7.06 -11.99 8.35
N MET A 7 -8.19 -12.39 8.91
CA MET A 7 -9.26 -11.45 9.27
C MET A 7 -8.81 -10.47 10.36
N LYS A 8 -8.09 -10.95 11.36
CA LYS A 8 -7.54 -10.09 12.41
C LYS A 8 -6.50 -9.11 11.84
N THR A 9 -5.65 -9.59 10.95
CA THR A 9 -4.64 -8.76 10.30
C THR A 9 -5.31 -7.68 9.43
N ALA A 10 -6.32 -8.06 8.67
CA ALA A 10 -7.08 -7.10 7.86
C ALA A 10 -7.71 -6.02 8.73
N ASN A 11 -8.21 -6.40 9.91
CA ASN A 11 -8.77 -5.43 10.84
C ASN A 11 -7.71 -4.46 11.37
N GLU A 12 -6.51 -4.94 11.65
CA GLU A 12 -5.40 -4.07 12.05
C GLU A 12 -5.00 -3.12 10.92
N VAL A 13 -5.00 -3.61 9.68
CA VAL A 13 -4.75 -2.76 8.50
C VAL A 13 -5.81 -1.65 8.42
N ARG A 14 -7.08 -1.99 8.63
CA ARG A 14 -8.17 -1.00 8.63
C ARG A 14 -7.99 0.05 9.72
N LYS A 15 -7.58 -0.36 10.91
CA LYS A 15 -7.28 0.58 11.99
C LYS A 15 -6.16 1.54 11.59
N GLY A 16 -5.12 1.02 10.95
CA GLY A 16 -4.02 1.83 10.45
C GLY A 16 -4.47 2.84 9.40
N ILE A 17 -5.38 2.45 8.50
CA ILE A 17 -5.94 3.34 7.49
C ILE A 17 -6.66 4.51 8.15
N VAL A 18 -7.54 4.23 9.09
CA VAL A 18 -8.30 5.26 9.80
C VAL A 18 -7.35 6.19 10.57
N THR A 19 -6.36 5.62 11.24
CA THR A 19 -5.37 6.39 11.98
C THR A 19 -4.60 7.34 11.06
N ALA A 20 -4.12 6.84 9.93
CA ALA A 20 -3.33 7.62 8.99
C ALA A 20 -4.15 8.77 8.39
N VAL A 21 -5.37 8.46 7.94
CA VAL A 21 -6.25 9.47 7.34
C VAL A 21 -6.66 10.53 8.37
N HIS A 22 -6.96 10.10 9.58
CA HIS A 22 -7.31 11.02 10.66
C HIS A 22 -6.15 11.96 11.01
N SER A 23 -4.94 11.42 11.12
CA SER A 23 -3.75 12.23 11.42
C SER A 23 -3.45 13.23 10.32
N ALA A 24 -3.64 12.86 9.07
CA ALA A 24 -3.43 13.74 7.93
C ALA A 24 -4.57 14.74 7.74
N LYS A 25 -5.73 14.46 8.31
CA LYS A 25 -6.97 15.23 8.15
C LYS A 25 -7.37 15.35 6.67
N SER A 26 -6.95 14.38 5.86
CA SER A 26 -7.28 14.32 4.44
C SER A 26 -6.98 12.91 3.91
N GLY A 27 -7.58 12.56 2.78
CA GLY A 27 -7.35 11.29 2.12
C GLY A 27 -8.64 10.63 1.65
N HIS A 28 -8.49 9.42 1.13
CA HIS A 28 -9.61 8.66 0.57
C HIS A 28 -9.79 7.35 1.34
N PRO A 29 -10.46 7.38 2.51
CA PRO A 29 -10.57 6.17 3.33
C PRO A 29 -11.39 5.07 2.70
N GLY A 30 -12.42 5.42 1.92
CA GLY A 30 -13.31 4.42 1.31
C GLY A 30 -12.58 3.45 0.40
N GLY A 31 -11.76 3.97 -0.51
CA GLY A 31 -11.00 3.14 -1.44
C GLY A 31 -9.97 2.27 -0.73
N SER A 32 -9.34 2.80 0.30
CA SER A 32 -8.38 2.04 1.10
C SER A 32 -9.07 0.92 1.89
N LEU A 33 -10.18 1.25 2.56
CA LEU A 33 -10.92 0.27 3.37
C LEU A 33 -11.50 -0.85 2.51
N SER A 34 -11.97 -0.53 1.29
CA SER A 34 -12.54 -1.53 0.39
C SER A 34 -11.50 -2.52 -0.11
N ALA A 35 -10.24 -2.12 -0.18
CA ALA A 35 -9.15 -2.96 -0.66
C ALA A 35 -8.39 -3.67 0.46
N ALA A 36 -8.72 -3.42 1.73
CA ALA A 36 -7.95 -3.93 2.87
C ALA A 36 -7.82 -5.45 2.88
N ASP A 37 -8.87 -6.18 2.56
CA ASP A 37 -8.82 -7.65 2.54
C ASP A 37 -7.90 -8.16 1.44
N ILE A 38 -7.94 -7.53 0.27
CA ILE A 38 -7.10 -7.90 -0.87
C ILE A 38 -5.63 -7.62 -0.53
N TYR A 39 -5.32 -6.45 -0.01
CA TYR A 39 -3.96 -6.11 0.42
C TYR A 39 -3.44 -7.11 1.44
N THR A 40 -4.27 -7.45 2.44
CA THR A 40 -3.86 -8.36 3.50
C THR A 40 -3.55 -9.73 2.94
N TYR A 41 -4.42 -10.28 2.10
CA TYR A 41 -4.20 -11.59 1.52
C TYR A 41 -2.91 -11.61 0.69
N LEU A 42 -2.71 -10.61 -0.17
CA LEU A 42 -1.53 -10.57 -1.03
C LEU A 42 -0.23 -10.47 -0.21
N TYR A 43 -0.18 -9.56 0.73
CA TYR A 43 1.08 -9.27 1.44
C TYR A 43 1.39 -10.23 2.58
N PHE A 44 0.39 -10.90 3.14
CA PHE A 44 0.60 -11.80 4.27
C PHE A 44 0.53 -13.27 3.90
N GLU A 45 -0.01 -13.61 2.73
CA GLU A 45 -0.20 -15.02 2.35
C GLU A 45 0.37 -15.35 0.98
N GLU A 46 0.06 -14.57 -0.06
CA GLU A 46 0.31 -14.96 -1.44
C GLU A 46 1.67 -14.52 -1.99
N MET A 47 2.08 -13.28 -1.73
CA MET A 47 3.24 -12.70 -2.39
C MET A 47 4.57 -13.20 -1.82
N ASN A 48 5.51 -13.46 -2.72
CA ASN A 48 6.91 -13.74 -2.37
C ASN A 48 7.64 -12.41 -2.17
N ILE A 49 7.68 -11.96 -0.93
CA ILE A 49 8.32 -10.69 -0.53
C ILE A 49 9.04 -10.87 0.80
N ASP A 50 10.02 -10.00 1.05
CA ASP A 50 10.75 -9.99 2.31
C ASP A 50 10.90 -8.55 2.82
N PRO A 51 10.29 -8.20 3.96
CA PRO A 51 10.42 -6.86 4.53
C PRO A 51 11.85 -6.46 4.84
N LYS A 52 12.71 -7.44 5.10
CA LYS A 52 14.15 -7.20 5.40
C LYS A 52 14.95 -6.97 4.13
N ASP A 53 14.43 -7.36 2.98
CA ASP A 53 15.05 -7.15 1.67
C ASP A 53 13.98 -6.68 0.67
N PRO A 54 13.56 -5.39 0.76
CA PRO A 54 12.47 -4.89 -0.08
C PRO A 54 12.77 -4.91 -1.58
N LYS A 55 14.03 -5.01 -1.96
CA LYS A 55 14.44 -5.02 -3.38
C LYS A 55 14.86 -6.40 -3.86
N LYS A 56 14.48 -7.45 -3.14
CA LYS A 56 14.78 -8.83 -3.51
C LYS A 56 14.46 -9.07 -4.99
N ALA A 57 15.44 -9.66 -5.71
CA ALA A 57 15.35 -9.74 -7.19
C ALA A 57 14.20 -10.62 -7.69
N ASP A 58 13.91 -11.69 -6.98
CA ASP A 58 12.85 -12.66 -7.37
C ASP A 58 11.52 -12.40 -6.66
N ARG A 59 11.34 -11.19 -6.11
CA ARG A 59 10.11 -10.87 -5.40
C ARG A 59 8.93 -10.70 -6.33
N ASP A 60 7.74 -10.95 -5.82
CA ASP A 60 6.51 -10.56 -6.49
C ASP A 60 6.36 -9.04 -6.39
N ARG A 61 5.80 -8.44 -7.43
CA ARG A 61 5.65 -6.98 -7.50
C ARG A 61 4.18 -6.61 -7.51
N PHE A 62 3.88 -5.53 -6.79
CA PHE A 62 2.53 -4.99 -6.71
C PHE A 62 2.53 -3.55 -7.23
N VAL A 63 1.59 -3.25 -8.11
CA VAL A 63 1.40 -1.90 -8.65
C VAL A 63 0.01 -1.43 -8.28
N LEU A 64 -0.05 -0.34 -7.50
CA LEU A 64 -1.33 0.24 -7.08
C LEU A 64 -1.82 1.21 -8.15
N SER A 65 -2.80 0.77 -8.93
CA SER A 65 -3.36 1.56 -10.03
C SER A 65 -4.10 2.82 -9.53
N LYS A 66 -4.78 2.70 -8.40
CA LYS A 66 -5.45 3.84 -7.76
C LYS A 66 -4.55 4.46 -6.69
N GLY A 67 -3.52 5.16 -7.15
CA GLY A 67 -2.50 5.72 -6.26
C GLY A 67 -3.03 6.67 -5.19
N HIS A 68 -4.19 7.28 -5.41
CA HIS A 68 -4.83 8.16 -4.43
C HIS A 68 -5.33 7.42 -3.17
N THR A 69 -5.38 6.09 -3.20
CA THR A 69 -5.75 5.29 -2.02
C THR A 69 -4.52 4.75 -1.29
N ALA A 70 -3.44 5.51 -1.30
CA ALA A 70 -2.18 5.16 -0.65
C ALA A 70 -2.29 4.78 0.83
N PRO A 71 -3.19 5.37 1.66
CA PRO A 71 -3.26 4.97 3.07
C PRO A 71 -3.43 3.47 3.29
N GLY A 72 -4.24 2.80 2.45
CA GLY A 72 -4.41 1.35 2.54
C GLY A 72 -3.13 0.59 2.25
N TYR A 73 -2.42 1.01 1.22
CA TYR A 73 -1.16 0.41 0.84
C TYR A 73 -0.11 0.62 1.94
N TYR A 74 0.02 1.84 2.44
CA TYR A 74 0.97 2.14 3.51
C TYR A 74 0.69 1.37 4.79
N SER A 75 -0.58 1.28 5.20
CA SER A 75 -0.95 0.51 6.38
C SER A 75 -0.57 -0.96 6.24
N THR A 76 -0.81 -1.54 5.06
CA THR A 76 -0.44 -2.92 4.77
C THR A 76 1.07 -3.13 4.85
N LEU A 77 1.85 -2.25 4.22
CA LEU A 77 3.30 -2.33 4.25
C LEU A 77 3.85 -2.20 5.67
N ALA A 78 3.31 -1.27 6.45
CA ALA A 78 3.73 -1.06 7.83
C ALA A 78 3.47 -2.30 8.68
N HIS A 79 2.27 -2.86 8.60
CA HIS A 79 1.92 -4.05 9.37
C HIS A 79 2.67 -5.30 8.89
N ARG A 80 3.08 -5.34 7.63
CA ARG A 80 3.91 -6.43 7.12
C ARG A 80 5.37 -6.33 7.58
N GLY A 81 5.81 -5.15 8.00
CA GLY A 81 7.13 -4.97 8.56
C GLY A 81 8.10 -4.16 7.71
N PHE A 82 7.65 -3.52 6.63
CA PHE A 82 8.54 -2.73 5.77
C PHE A 82 8.98 -1.43 6.41
N PHE A 83 8.17 -0.86 7.30
CA PHE A 83 8.53 0.32 8.09
C PHE A 83 7.66 0.37 9.35
N PRO A 84 8.00 1.22 10.34
CA PRO A 84 7.25 1.25 11.61
C PRO A 84 5.80 1.69 11.43
N VAL A 85 4.88 1.00 12.12
CA VAL A 85 3.45 1.33 12.10
C VAL A 85 3.20 2.76 12.60
N GLU A 86 4.00 3.22 13.55
CA GLU A 86 3.88 4.58 14.09
C GLU A 86 4.04 5.66 13.03
N ASP A 87 4.78 5.37 11.97
CA ASP A 87 5.00 6.35 10.89
C ASP A 87 3.72 6.65 10.10
N LEU A 88 2.68 5.83 10.23
CA LEU A 88 1.40 6.10 9.58
C LEU A 88 0.80 7.45 10.02
N THR A 89 1.12 7.91 11.23
CA THR A 89 0.66 9.22 11.71
C THR A 89 1.34 10.39 11.03
N THR A 90 2.36 10.14 10.23
CA THR A 90 3.07 11.18 9.47
C THR A 90 2.58 11.32 8.04
N LEU A 91 1.50 10.62 7.68
CA LEU A 91 0.96 10.64 6.32
C LEU A 91 0.76 12.08 5.83
N ARG A 92 1.33 12.37 4.66
CA ARG A 92 1.23 13.66 3.96
C ARG A 92 1.83 14.86 4.70
N LYS A 93 2.55 14.63 5.79
CA LYS A 93 3.21 15.70 6.52
C LYS A 93 4.52 16.09 5.84
N VAL A 94 4.92 17.34 6.00
CA VAL A 94 6.17 17.84 5.45
C VAL A 94 7.34 17.05 6.03
N GLY A 95 8.22 16.58 5.16
CA GLY A 95 9.38 15.78 5.58
C GLY A 95 9.12 14.29 5.72
N SER A 96 7.85 13.85 5.65
CA SER A 96 7.53 12.43 5.70
C SER A 96 7.75 11.77 4.34
N TYR A 97 8.22 10.50 4.35
CA TYR A 97 8.29 9.71 3.14
C TYR A 97 6.91 9.19 2.71
N LEU A 98 5.91 9.24 3.59
CA LEU A 98 4.54 8.78 3.30
C LEU A 98 3.72 9.93 2.72
N GLN A 99 3.78 10.07 1.39
CA GLN A 99 3.06 11.11 0.69
C GLN A 99 1.73 10.61 0.11
N GLY A 100 0.96 11.51 -0.49
CA GLY A 100 -0.37 11.19 -1.01
C GLY A 100 -0.38 10.12 -2.10
N HIS A 101 0.73 9.94 -2.81
CA HIS A 101 0.91 8.88 -3.79
C HIS A 101 2.18 8.11 -3.48
N PRO A 102 2.17 6.76 -3.62
CA PRO A 102 3.34 5.94 -3.32
C PRO A 102 4.54 6.30 -4.19
N ASP A 103 5.72 6.36 -3.59
CA ASP A 103 6.97 6.66 -4.27
C ASP A 103 7.97 5.50 -4.07
N MET A 104 8.32 4.82 -5.14
CA MET A 104 9.21 3.67 -5.09
C MET A 104 10.63 4.02 -4.64
N LYS A 105 11.03 5.27 -4.78
CA LYS A 105 12.38 5.70 -4.41
C LYS A 105 12.56 5.93 -2.91
N HIS A 106 11.49 6.27 -2.20
CA HIS A 106 11.57 6.69 -0.80
C HIS A 106 10.87 5.77 0.18
N ILE A 107 9.95 4.92 -0.30
CA ILE A 107 9.13 4.09 0.59
C ILE A 107 9.55 2.63 0.46
N PRO A 108 10.06 1.99 1.52
CA PRO A 108 10.38 0.56 1.47
C PRO A 108 9.15 -0.28 1.12
N GLY A 109 9.31 -1.18 0.17
CA GLY A 109 8.23 -2.08 -0.22
C GLY A 109 7.37 -1.61 -1.38
N VAL A 110 7.48 -0.35 -1.79
CA VAL A 110 6.76 0.16 -2.96
C VAL A 110 7.51 -0.21 -4.23
N ASP A 111 6.88 -1.00 -5.09
CA ASP A 111 7.52 -1.51 -6.30
C ASP A 111 7.50 -0.52 -7.46
N MET A 112 6.50 0.35 -7.52
CA MET A 112 6.38 1.35 -8.57
C MET A 112 5.61 2.56 -8.04
N SER A 113 6.09 3.76 -8.41
CA SER A 113 5.40 5.00 -8.06
C SER A 113 4.08 5.10 -8.80
N SER A 114 3.02 5.53 -8.09
CA SER A 114 1.66 5.60 -8.61
C SER A 114 1.16 7.03 -8.56
N LEU A 115 1.30 7.74 -9.67
CA LEU A 115 0.82 9.12 -9.79
C LEU A 115 -0.50 9.21 -10.52
N SER A 116 -0.75 8.32 -11.51
CA SER A 116 -1.92 8.37 -12.34
C SER A 116 -2.30 6.96 -12.79
N LEU A 117 -3.59 6.66 -12.76
CA LEU A 117 -4.12 5.39 -13.25
C LEU A 117 -3.80 5.19 -14.73
N ILE A 118 -3.99 6.23 -15.53
CA ILE A 118 -3.80 6.16 -16.97
C ILE A 118 -2.35 5.91 -17.32
N HIS A 119 -1.42 6.55 -16.62
CA HIS A 119 0.00 6.45 -16.93
C HIS A 119 0.66 5.17 -16.45
N ILE A 120 0.02 4.43 -15.54
CA ILE A 120 0.65 3.26 -14.92
C ILE A 120 0.01 1.97 -15.40
N SER A 121 -1.31 1.86 -15.40
CA SER A 121 -2.00 0.61 -15.69
C SER A 121 -2.75 0.57 -17.00
N GLU A 122 -3.12 1.71 -17.56
CA GLU A 122 -3.93 1.77 -18.78
C GLU A 122 -3.16 1.78 -20.11
N PRO A 123 -1.89 2.26 -20.18
CA PRO A 123 -1.21 2.35 -21.49
C PRO A 123 -1.18 1.03 -22.27
N THR A 124 -0.90 -0.09 -21.61
CA THR A 124 -0.86 -1.40 -22.27
C THR A 124 -2.23 -1.80 -22.80
N ARG A 125 -3.26 -1.58 -22.01
CA ARG A 125 -4.64 -1.90 -22.43
C ARG A 125 -5.06 -1.08 -23.65
N LEU A 126 -4.75 0.21 -23.65
CA LEU A 126 -5.05 1.07 -24.79
C LEU A 126 -4.33 0.63 -26.05
N GLN A 127 -3.09 0.20 -25.94
CA GLN A 127 -2.32 -0.30 -27.08
C GLN A 127 -2.94 -1.57 -27.65
N LEU A 128 -3.48 -2.45 -26.80
CA LEU A 128 -4.11 -3.68 -27.23
C LEU A 128 -5.46 -3.42 -27.92
N ILE A 129 -6.16 -2.37 -27.53
CA ILE A 129 -7.47 -2.01 -28.09
C ILE A 129 -7.31 -1.26 -29.41
N SER A 130 -6.33 -0.40 -29.48
CA SER A 130 -6.11 0.43 -30.66
C SER A 130 -5.29 -0.32 -31.73
#